data_0651ed7d132800b9ef1b595931633056
#
_entry.id   0651ed7d132800b9ef1b595931633056
#
_cell.length_a   1.000
_cell.length_b   1.000
_cell.length_c   1.000
_cell.angle_alpha   90.00
_cell.angle_beta   90.00
_cell.angle_gamma   90.00
#
_symmetry.space_group_name_H-M   'P 1'
#
loop_
_entity.id
_entity.type
_entity.pdbx_description
1 polymer ?
#
loop_
_entity_poly.entity_id
_entity_poly.type
_entity_poly.pdbx_seq_one_letter_code
_entity_poly.pdbx_strand_id
1 'polypeptide(L)'
;MAGTEELRYAIQDGIATITLNRPDKLNAFTIGMIDAWAACLRDAQNDPAVHVVVVTGAGRAFCAGGDMAQLGTEAPAALDHKQFLWDHVQQIPLTLEAMDKPVIAMVNGVAAGAGMDMALMCDLRFASDKARFAESYVKVGLVPGDGGAWFLPRLVGLDRALELMWTGDFIDASEALRIGAVTKVFPAEELAAQTYAFAARLAAGPPLAIRMIKRAASQGLRSDLRTSLDLISSHLALVIQSKDHQEGVRAFQDKRPPRFRGN
;
A
#
# COMPACT_ATOMS: atom_id res chain seq x y z
N MET A 1 -16.93 1.31 13.35
CA MET A 1 -16.50 2.15 12.20
C MET A 1 -15.14 2.71 12.54
N ALA A 2 -14.12 2.40 11.77
CA ALA A 2 -12.73 2.76 12.08
C ALA A 2 -12.29 4.15 11.53
N GLY A 3 -13.14 4.88 10.81
CA GLY A 3 -12.81 6.21 10.27
C GLY A 3 -12.90 7.32 11.32
N THR A 4 -12.14 8.38 11.12
CA THR A 4 -12.17 9.63 11.88
C THR A 4 -12.45 10.80 10.93
N GLU A 5 -12.59 12.03 11.46
CA GLU A 5 -12.69 13.22 10.59
C GLU A 5 -11.45 13.39 9.68
N GLU A 6 -10.27 12.99 10.18
CA GLU A 6 -8.98 13.08 9.46
C GLU A 6 -8.71 11.87 8.55
N LEU A 7 -9.48 10.78 8.67
CA LEU A 7 -9.34 9.57 7.87
C LEU A 7 -10.70 8.96 7.58
N ARG A 8 -11.08 8.88 6.31
CA ARG A 8 -12.35 8.29 5.87
C ARG A 8 -12.14 6.84 5.47
N TYR A 9 -13.08 5.99 5.86
CA TYR A 9 -13.11 4.59 5.49
C TYR A 9 -14.47 4.24 4.90
N ALA A 10 -14.49 3.70 3.70
CA ALA A 10 -15.71 3.30 3.01
C ALA A 10 -15.52 1.96 2.29
N ILE A 11 -16.56 1.14 2.24
CA ILE A 11 -16.56 -0.14 1.51
C ILE A 11 -17.64 -0.07 0.45
N GLN A 12 -17.27 -0.36 -0.79
CA GLN A 12 -18.19 -0.47 -1.91
C GLN A 12 -17.71 -1.57 -2.88
N ASP A 13 -18.61 -2.46 -3.29
CA ASP A 13 -18.37 -3.49 -4.31
C ASP A 13 -17.10 -4.35 -4.04
N GLY A 14 -16.87 -4.71 -2.77
CA GLY A 14 -15.71 -5.49 -2.35
C GLY A 14 -14.40 -4.71 -2.25
N ILE A 15 -14.43 -3.40 -2.42
CA ILE A 15 -13.28 -2.51 -2.35
C ILE A 15 -13.42 -1.63 -1.10
N ALA A 16 -12.45 -1.73 -0.19
CA ALA A 16 -12.30 -0.79 0.92
C ALA A 16 -11.44 0.39 0.48
N THR A 17 -11.93 1.61 0.64
CA THR A 17 -11.18 2.83 0.38
C THR A 17 -10.82 3.54 1.67
N ILE A 18 -9.53 3.75 1.89
CA ILE A 18 -8.97 4.57 2.97
C ILE A 18 -8.55 5.90 2.35
N THR A 19 -9.15 7.00 2.79
CA THR A 19 -8.83 8.34 2.31
C THR A 19 -8.24 9.17 3.44
N LEU A 20 -6.98 9.57 3.29
CA LEU A 20 -6.31 10.54 4.15
C LEU A 20 -7.00 11.90 3.98
N ASN A 21 -7.56 12.49 5.04
CA ASN A 21 -8.51 13.58 4.90
C ASN A 21 -8.12 14.81 5.73
N ARG A 22 -6.93 15.33 5.44
CA ARG A 22 -6.44 16.64 5.93
C ARG A 22 -5.94 17.48 4.74
N PRO A 23 -6.79 17.80 3.74
CA PRO A 23 -6.35 18.41 2.47
C PRO A 23 -5.63 19.76 2.68
N ASP A 24 -6.03 20.56 3.67
CA ASP A 24 -5.41 21.85 4.00
C ASP A 24 -3.99 21.70 4.55
N LYS A 25 -3.63 20.52 5.04
CA LYS A 25 -2.29 20.14 5.54
C LYS A 25 -1.59 19.17 4.60
N LEU A 26 -2.01 19.08 3.33
CA LEU A 26 -1.49 18.12 2.35
C LEU A 26 -1.52 16.68 2.88
N ASN A 27 -2.52 16.34 3.69
CA ASN A 27 -2.70 15.05 4.34
C ASN A 27 -1.52 14.62 5.22
N ALA A 28 -0.75 15.59 5.77
CA ALA A 28 0.24 15.30 6.79
C ALA A 28 -0.46 14.62 7.98
N PHE A 29 0.07 13.48 8.42
CA PHE A 29 -0.63 12.65 9.38
C PHE A 29 -0.34 13.04 10.84
N THR A 30 -1.37 12.89 11.67
CA THR A 30 -1.32 12.92 13.12
C THR A 30 -1.20 11.50 13.67
N ILE A 31 -0.88 11.37 14.97
CA ILE A 31 -0.88 10.05 15.66
C ILE A 31 -2.26 9.39 15.55
N GLY A 32 -3.33 10.15 15.82
CA GLY A 32 -4.70 9.63 15.73
C GLY A 32 -5.06 9.13 14.32
N MET A 33 -4.54 9.79 13.28
CA MET A 33 -4.73 9.37 11.89
C MET A 33 -3.96 8.07 11.56
N ILE A 34 -2.74 7.91 12.09
CA ILE A 34 -1.94 6.68 11.95
C ILE A 34 -2.65 5.50 12.62
N ASP A 35 -3.08 5.68 13.88
CA ASP A 35 -3.75 4.62 14.64
C ASP A 35 -5.06 4.20 13.96
N ALA A 36 -5.85 5.18 13.49
CA ALA A 36 -7.04 4.92 12.71
C ALA A 36 -6.75 4.19 11.39
N TRP A 37 -5.65 4.55 10.70
CA TRP A 37 -5.26 3.87 9.47
C TRP A 37 -4.91 2.41 9.72
N ALA A 38 -4.07 2.12 10.71
CA ALA A 38 -3.73 0.76 11.10
C ALA A 38 -4.98 -0.05 11.50
N ALA A 39 -5.95 0.58 12.19
CA ALA A 39 -7.23 -0.04 12.52
C ALA A 39 -8.06 -0.36 11.27
N CYS A 40 -8.20 0.59 10.33
CA CYS A 40 -8.90 0.37 9.05
C CYS A 40 -8.30 -0.78 8.23
N LEU A 41 -6.97 -0.91 8.20
CA LEU A 41 -6.29 -2.01 7.52
C LEU A 41 -6.63 -3.36 8.17
N ARG A 42 -6.61 -3.44 9.51
CA ARG A 42 -7.00 -4.67 10.24
C ARG A 42 -8.48 -5.01 10.01
N ASP A 43 -9.36 -4.02 10.04
CA ASP A 43 -10.78 -4.21 9.75
C ASP A 43 -10.96 -4.72 8.31
N ALA A 44 -10.32 -4.09 7.32
CA ALA A 44 -10.36 -4.53 5.94
C ALA A 44 -9.84 -5.96 5.75
N GLN A 45 -8.75 -6.34 6.45
CA GLN A 45 -8.23 -7.70 6.42
C GLN A 45 -9.23 -8.74 6.95
N ASN A 46 -9.96 -8.41 8.01
CA ASN A 46 -10.87 -9.33 8.70
C ASN A 46 -12.29 -9.34 8.12
N ASP A 47 -12.69 -8.32 7.37
CA ASP A 47 -14.03 -8.24 6.78
C ASP A 47 -14.12 -9.13 5.51
N PRO A 48 -14.95 -10.19 5.51
CA PRO A 48 -15.10 -11.06 4.35
C PRO A 48 -15.69 -10.36 3.11
N ALA A 49 -16.36 -9.22 3.29
CA ALA A 49 -16.90 -8.42 2.20
C ALA A 49 -15.82 -7.59 1.48
N VAL A 50 -14.62 -7.45 2.05
CA VAL A 50 -13.51 -6.72 1.43
C VAL A 50 -12.58 -7.67 0.72
N HIS A 51 -12.29 -7.41 -0.54
CA HIS A 51 -11.37 -8.17 -1.38
C HIS A 51 -10.11 -7.39 -1.76
N VAL A 52 -10.20 -6.06 -1.83
CA VAL A 52 -9.12 -5.14 -2.22
C VAL A 52 -9.18 -3.89 -1.37
N VAL A 53 -8.02 -3.33 -1.05
CA VAL A 53 -7.92 -2.03 -0.37
C VAL A 53 -7.32 -1.01 -1.32
N VAL A 54 -7.90 0.19 -1.37
CA VAL A 54 -7.34 1.36 -2.06
C VAL A 54 -7.03 2.43 -1.01
N VAL A 55 -5.83 2.99 -1.04
CA VAL A 55 -5.40 4.09 -0.16
C VAL A 55 -5.17 5.33 -1.02
N THR A 56 -5.72 6.47 -0.63
CA THR A 56 -5.56 7.73 -1.37
C THR A 56 -5.60 8.95 -0.44
N GLY A 57 -5.28 10.13 -0.96
CA GLY A 57 -5.40 11.40 -0.24
C GLY A 57 -6.55 12.27 -0.76
N ALA A 58 -7.20 12.99 0.14
CA ALA A 58 -8.16 14.02 -0.25
C ALA A 58 -7.43 15.26 -0.81
N GLY A 59 -8.05 15.92 -1.80
CA GLY A 59 -7.52 17.14 -2.39
C GLY A 59 -6.29 16.92 -3.28
N ARG A 60 -5.30 17.82 -3.19
CA ARG A 60 -4.17 17.91 -4.15
C ARG A 60 -2.93 17.07 -3.79
N ALA A 61 -2.93 16.36 -2.68
CA ALA A 61 -1.79 15.57 -2.24
C ALA A 61 -2.23 14.15 -1.84
N PHE A 62 -1.34 13.21 -1.98
CA PHE A 62 -1.48 11.92 -1.33
C PHE A 62 -1.18 12.08 0.17
N CYS A 63 0.07 12.36 0.54
CA CYS A 63 0.49 12.61 1.91
C CYS A 63 1.86 13.32 1.92
N ALA A 64 1.98 14.41 2.69
CA ALA A 64 3.24 15.15 2.84
C ALA A 64 4.14 14.62 3.98
N GLY A 65 3.77 13.51 4.63
CA GLY A 65 4.51 12.92 5.74
C GLY A 65 3.90 13.27 7.10
N GLY A 66 4.71 13.23 8.16
CA GLY A 66 4.26 13.57 9.52
C GLY A 66 3.93 15.07 9.67
N ASP A 67 2.96 15.40 10.52
CA ASP A 67 2.66 16.80 10.83
C ASP A 67 3.78 17.42 11.65
N MET A 68 4.60 18.24 11.02
CA MET A 68 5.76 18.91 11.63
C MET A 68 5.40 19.76 12.86
N ALA A 69 4.14 20.22 12.97
CA ALA A 69 3.69 20.95 14.14
C ALA A 69 3.58 20.08 15.39
N GLN A 70 3.50 18.75 15.22
CA GLN A 70 3.50 17.76 16.30
C GLN A 70 4.90 17.20 16.61
N LEU A 71 5.86 17.39 15.72
CA LEU A 71 7.26 17.12 15.97
C LEU A 71 7.81 18.30 16.78
N GLY A 72 7.83 18.17 18.12
CA GLY A 72 8.41 19.20 18.99
C GLY A 72 9.87 19.53 18.64
N THR A 73 10.32 20.69 19.06
CA THR A 73 11.74 21.11 18.93
C THR A 73 12.64 20.45 19.99
N GLU A 74 12.06 19.91 21.03
CA GLU A 74 12.79 19.14 22.05
C GLU A 74 12.81 17.67 21.65
N ALA A 75 14.00 17.10 21.59
CA ALA A 75 14.17 15.68 21.28
C ALA A 75 13.68 14.84 22.50
N PRO A 76 12.73 13.92 22.31
CA PRO A 76 12.38 12.95 23.34
C PRO A 76 13.56 12.05 23.67
N ALA A 77 13.53 11.36 24.82
CA ALA A 77 14.54 10.35 25.08
C ALA A 77 14.56 9.31 23.94
N ALA A 78 15.75 8.88 23.54
CA ALA A 78 15.91 8.01 22.36
C ALA A 78 15.07 6.72 22.44
N LEU A 79 14.95 6.15 23.64
CA LEU A 79 14.15 4.94 23.86
C LEU A 79 12.65 5.21 23.70
N ASP A 80 12.17 6.34 24.20
CA ASP A 80 10.77 6.73 24.11
C ASP A 80 10.38 6.98 22.65
N HIS A 81 11.27 7.62 21.88
CA HIS A 81 11.04 7.84 20.46
C HIS A 81 11.02 6.52 19.65
N LYS A 82 11.94 5.60 19.97
CA LYS A 82 11.93 4.26 19.37
C LYS A 82 10.62 3.53 19.66
N GLN A 83 10.17 3.57 20.93
CA GLN A 83 8.91 2.93 21.33
C GLN A 83 7.71 3.57 20.62
N PHE A 84 7.69 4.91 20.54
CA PHE A 84 6.65 5.64 19.81
C PHE A 84 6.53 5.22 18.33
N LEU A 85 7.67 5.14 17.62
CA LEU A 85 7.66 4.65 16.23
C LEU A 85 7.10 3.23 16.14
N TRP A 86 7.54 2.36 17.04
CA TRP A 86 7.10 0.95 17.05
C TRP A 86 5.61 0.79 17.36
N ASP A 87 5.12 1.51 18.36
CA ASP A 87 3.74 1.36 18.83
C ASP A 87 2.71 2.04 17.92
N HIS A 88 3.11 3.04 17.14
CA HIS A 88 2.21 3.81 16.26
C HIS A 88 2.59 3.69 14.80
N VAL A 89 3.61 4.39 14.35
CA VAL A 89 3.91 4.57 12.92
C VAL A 89 4.18 3.24 12.23
N GLN A 90 5.00 2.39 12.85
CA GLN A 90 5.40 1.10 12.29
C GLN A 90 4.28 0.04 12.34
N GLN A 91 3.17 0.33 13.00
CA GLN A 91 1.99 -0.55 12.93
C GLN A 91 1.36 -0.58 11.54
N ILE A 92 1.53 0.46 10.71
CA ILE A 92 1.02 0.45 9.33
C ILE A 92 1.81 -0.54 8.46
N PRO A 93 3.16 -0.42 8.29
CA PRO A 93 3.92 -1.38 7.49
C PRO A 93 3.82 -2.81 8.02
N LEU A 94 3.81 -3.02 9.35
CA LEU A 94 3.65 -4.35 9.95
C LEU A 94 2.28 -4.96 9.64
N THR A 95 1.22 -4.14 9.69
CA THR A 95 -0.12 -4.60 9.31
C THR A 95 -0.21 -4.94 7.83
N LEU A 96 0.35 -4.08 6.95
CA LEU A 96 0.37 -4.33 5.51
C LEU A 96 1.19 -5.56 5.13
N GLU A 97 2.30 -5.80 5.83
CA GLU A 97 3.13 -6.99 5.64
C GLU A 97 2.38 -8.28 6.00
N ALA A 98 1.56 -8.23 7.07
CA ALA A 98 0.74 -9.35 7.49
C ALA A 98 -0.53 -9.55 6.62
N MET A 99 -0.94 -8.53 5.86
CA MET A 99 -2.13 -8.60 5.01
C MET A 99 -1.89 -9.44 3.75
N ASP A 100 -2.84 -10.32 3.45
CA ASP A 100 -2.85 -11.08 2.20
C ASP A 100 -3.83 -10.54 1.15
N LYS A 101 -4.71 -9.60 1.50
CA LYS A 101 -5.55 -8.89 0.53
C LYS A 101 -4.72 -7.86 -0.24
N PRO A 102 -4.96 -7.66 -1.55
CA PRO A 102 -4.29 -6.63 -2.34
C PRO A 102 -4.52 -5.22 -1.78
N VAL A 103 -3.45 -4.41 -1.77
CA VAL A 103 -3.50 -3.00 -1.36
C VAL A 103 -2.90 -2.14 -2.47
N ILE A 104 -3.64 -1.15 -2.95
CA ILE A 104 -3.25 -0.24 -4.03
C ILE A 104 -3.14 1.18 -3.47
N ALA A 105 -1.97 1.80 -3.58
CA ALA A 105 -1.84 3.23 -3.39
C ALA A 105 -2.29 3.95 -4.67
N MET A 106 -3.33 4.78 -4.56
CA MET A 106 -3.79 5.71 -5.59
C MET A 106 -3.21 7.09 -5.27
N VAL A 107 -2.03 7.38 -5.84
CA VAL A 107 -1.23 8.56 -5.51
C VAL A 107 -1.70 9.75 -6.36
N ASN A 108 -2.62 10.51 -5.83
CA ASN A 108 -3.28 11.63 -6.51
C ASN A 108 -2.46 12.92 -6.60
N GLY A 109 -1.33 13.01 -5.89
CA GLY A 109 -0.48 14.20 -5.87
C GLY A 109 0.82 13.97 -5.12
N VAL A 110 1.28 14.96 -4.35
CA VAL A 110 2.54 14.86 -3.60
C VAL A 110 2.51 13.73 -2.60
N ALA A 111 3.58 12.91 -2.59
CA ALA A 111 3.91 11.90 -1.59
C ALA A 111 5.36 12.15 -1.14
N ALA A 112 5.56 12.64 0.10
CA ALA A 112 6.87 13.08 0.57
C ALA A 112 7.21 12.53 1.96
N GLY A 113 8.47 12.17 2.17
CA GLY A 113 8.95 11.56 3.40
C GLY A 113 8.10 10.35 3.77
N ALA A 114 7.57 10.31 4.99
CA ALA A 114 6.68 9.26 5.44
C ALA A 114 5.46 9.03 4.53
N GLY A 115 4.99 10.05 3.82
CA GLY A 115 3.93 9.92 2.81
C GLY A 115 4.38 9.12 1.57
N MET A 116 5.66 9.24 1.16
CA MET A 116 6.22 8.37 0.14
C MET A 116 6.36 6.94 0.67
N ASP A 117 6.91 6.75 1.88
CA ASP A 117 7.01 5.45 2.51
C ASP A 117 5.66 4.72 2.53
N MET A 118 4.59 5.42 2.90
CA MET A 118 3.24 4.87 2.95
C MET A 118 2.69 4.43 1.59
N ALA A 119 3.10 5.09 0.50
CA ALA A 119 2.79 4.62 -0.84
C ALA A 119 3.63 3.38 -1.21
N LEU A 120 4.94 3.38 -0.87
CA LEU A 120 5.88 2.30 -1.20
C LEU A 120 5.52 0.96 -0.54
N MET A 121 4.93 0.98 0.65
CA MET A 121 4.56 -0.24 1.38
C MET A 121 3.29 -0.92 0.85
N CYS A 122 2.51 -0.26 -0.01
CA CYS A 122 1.38 -0.87 -0.72
C CYS A 122 1.88 -1.84 -1.82
N ASP A 123 1.07 -2.82 -2.21
CA ASP A 123 1.45 -3.79 -3.24
C ASP A 123 1.65 -3.13 -4.61
N LEU A 124 0.73 -2.26 -4.98
CA LEU A 124 0.78 -1.51 -6.25
C LEU A 124 0.65 -0.01 -5.99
N ARG A 125 1.28 0.79 -6.84
CA ARG A 125 1.23 2.25 -6.82
C ARG A 125 0.78 2.75 -8.17
N PHE A 126 -0.42 3.32 -8.22
CA PHE A 126 -0.95 4.00 -9.40
C PHE A 126 -0.91 5.49 -9.12
N ALA A 127 -0.27 6.25 -9.97
CA ALA A 127 -0.04 7.66 -9.75
C ALA A 127 -0.69 8.55 -10.80
N SER A 128 -1.09 9.73 -10.39
CA SER A 128 -1.37 10.82 -11.31
C SER A 128 -0.10 11.26 -12.03
N ASP A 129 -0.21 11.70 -13.26
CA ASP A 129 0.85 12.38 -14.01
C ASP A 129 1.34 13.68 -13.34
N LYS A 130 0.55 14.22 -12.39
CA LYS A 130 0.89 15.36 -11.55
C LYS A 130 1.53 14.99 -10.21
N ALA A 131 1.63 13.69 -9.91
CA ALA A 131 2.22 13.23 -8.66
C ALA A 131 3.74 13.53 -8.60
N ARG A 132 4.21 13.82 -7.39
CA ARG A 132 5.63 14.03 -7.11
C ARG A 132 6.02 13.26 -5.86
N PHE A 133 7.22 12.71 -5.89
CA PHE A 133 7.72 11.81 -4.85
C PHE A 133 9.06 12.30 -4.31
N ALA A 134 9.26 12.24 -2.99
CA ALA A 134 10.55 12.56 -2.36
C ALA A 134 10.75 11.82 -1.05
N GLU A 135 11.93 11.25 -0.85
CA GLU A 135 12.41 10.76 0.45
C GLU A 135 13.00 11.94 1.27
N SER A 136 12.12 12.86 1.67
CA SER A 136 12.52 14.18 2.16
C SER A 136 13.06 14.22 3.59
N TYR A 137 13.19 13.10 4.29
CA TYR A 137 13.67 13.05 5.68
C TYR A 137 15.02 13.73 5.92
N VAL A 138 15.97 13.55 5.01
CA VAL A 138 17.31 14.15 5.11
C VAL A 138 17.27 15.68 5.14
N LYS A 139 16.26 16.31 4.52
CA LYS A 139 16.11 17.79 4.53
C LYS A 139 15.88 18.36 5.93
N VAL A 140 15.45 17.52 6.87
CA VAL A 140 15.27 17.88 8.29
C VAL A 140 16.17 17.06 9.22
N GLY A 141 17.22 16.43 8.67
CA GLY A 141 18.22 15.67 9.45
C GLY A 141 17.71 14.34 9.98
N LEU A 142 16.67 13.77 9.39
CA LEU A 142 16.09 12.48 9.76
C LEU A 142 16.46 11.38 8.75
N VAL A 143 16.21 10.13 9.14
CA VAL A 143 16.28 8.94 8.28
C VAL A 143 14.88 8.41 7.99
N PRO A 144 14.67 7.65 6.90
CA PRO A 144 13.39 7.02 6.61
C PRO A 144 12.98 6.03 7.71
N GLY A 145 12.12 6.48 8.63
CA GLY A 145 11.73 5.74 9.85
C GLY A 145 10.52 4.84 9.68
N ASP A 146 9.75 5.03 8.61
CA ASP A 146 8.44 4.44 8.44
C ASP A 146 8.46 3.24 7.45
N GLY A 147 9.65 2.92 6.92
CA GLY A 147 9.87 1.76 6.07
C GLY A 147 10.53 2.04 4.73
N GLY A 148 10.75 3.29 4.32
CA GLY A 148 11.37 3.65 3.04
C GLY A 148 12.71 2.99 2.82
N ALA A 149 13.57 2.92 3.85
CA ALA A 149 14.85 2.22 3.78
C ALA A 149 14.72 0.70 3.52
N TRP A 150 13.55 0.12 3.75
CA TRP A 150 13.26 -1.28 3.43
C TRP A 150 12.62 -1.43 2.05
N PHE A 151 11.60 -0.64 1.75
CA PHE A 151 10.79 -0.81 0.52
C PHE A 151 11.48 -0.24 -0.71
N LEU A 152 12.01 0.99 -0.64
CA LEU A 152 12.55 1.67 -1.81
C LEU A 152 13.71 0.91 -2.48
N PRO A 153 14.76 0.41 -1.76
CA PRO A 153 15.84 -0.34 -2.41
C PRO A 153 15.38 -1.64 -3.07
N ARG A 154 14.28 -2.23 -2.61
CA ARG A 154 13.70 -3.45 -3.19
C ARG A 154 12.91 -3.17 -4.47
N LEU A 155 12.45 -1.95 -4.64
CA LEU A 155 11.71 -1.53 -5.84
C LEU A 155 12.62 -0.97 -6.93
N VAL A 156 13.61 -0.15 -6.56
CA VAL A 156 14.40 0.64 -7.53
C VAL A 156 15.89 0.28 -7.57
N GLY A 157 16.34 -0.67 -6.74
CA GLY A 157 17.76 -0.96 -6.52
C GLY A 157 18.41 -0.02 -5.50
N LEU A 158 19.56 -0.47 -4.94
CA LEU A 158 20.18 0.22 -3.81
C LEU A 158 20.74 1.60 -4.18
N ASP A 159 21.43 1.71 -5.30
CA ASP A 159 22.07 2.95 -5.75
C ASP A 159 21.06 4.08 -5.97
N ARG A 160 19.97 3.79 -6.67
CA ARG A 160 18.91 4.76 -6.91
C ARG A 160 18.17 5.12 -5.61
N ALA A 161 17.93 4.15 -4.75
CA ALA A 161 17.32 4.41 -3.43
C ALA A 161 18.20 5.32 -2.57
N LEU A 162 19.51 5.09 -2.54
CA LEU A 162 20.45 5.93 -1.80
C LEU A 162 20.52 7.35 -2.36
N GLU A 163 20.55 7.52 -3.68
CA GLU A 163 20.47 8.84 -4.32
C GLU A 163 19.25 9.61 -3.83
N LEU A 164 18.06 9.00 -3.91
CA LEU A 164 16.81 9.66 -3.48
C LEU A 164 16.79 9.96 -1.98
N MET A 165 17.22 9.02 -1.13
CA MET A 165 17.22 9.20 0.31
C MET A 165 18.28 10.22 0.79
N TRP A 166 19.46 10.29 0.14
CA TRP A 166 20.51 11.24 0.52
C TRP A 166 20.27 12.66 0.02
N THR A 167 19.66 12.79 -1.16
CA THR A 167 19.34 14.12 -1.70
C THR A 167 18.01 14.65 -1.19
N GLY A 168 17.03 13.78 -0.96
CA GLY A 168 15.66 14.14 -0.64
C GLY A 168 15.01 14.98 -1.74
N ASP A 169 15.48 14.87 -2.97
CA ASP A 169 14.97 15.62 -4.10
C ASP A 169 13.66 15.01 -4.64
N PHE A 170 12.82 15.88 -5.19
CA PHE A 170 11.58 15.44 -5.80
C PHE A 170 11.82 14.86 -7.19
N ILE A 171 11.25 13.68 -7.43
CA ILE A 171 11.07 13.12 -8.76
C ILE A 171 9.60 13.24 -9.18
N ASP A 172 9.35 13.35 -10.48
CA ASP A 172 8.02 13.34 -11.05
C ASP A 172 7.47 11.91 -11.26
N ALA A 173 6.21 11.81 -11.67
CA ALA A 173 5.56 10.53 -11.91
C ALA A 173 6.20 9.72 -13.03
N SER A 174 6.75 10.39 -14.05
CA SER A 174 7.43 9.76 -15.20
C SER A 174 8.73 9.08 -14.74
N GLU A 175 9.55 9.79 -13.97
CA GLU A 175 10.78 9.23 -13.40
C GLU A 175 10.46 8.11 -12.40
N ALA A 176 9.45 8.30 -11.53
CA ALA A 176 9.03 7.27 -10.58
C ALA A 176 8.57 5.99 -11.29
N LEU A 177 7.88 6.10 -12.43
CA LEU A 177 7.51 4.96 -13.28
C LEU A 177 8.76 4.32 -13.92
N ARG A 178 9.66 5.14 -14.47
CA ARG A 178 10.89 4.67 -15.15
C ARG A 178 11.79 3.84 -14.23
N ILE A 179 11.93 4.24 -12.97
CA ILE A 179 12.76 3.53 -11.98
C ILE A 179 12.03 2.39 -11.26
N GLY A 180 10.73 2.20 -11.48
CA GLY A 180 9.93 1.14 -10.84
C GLY A 180 9.37 1.49 -9.47
N ALA A 181 9.53 2.73 -8.98
CA ALA A 181 8.91 3.18 -7.75
C ALA A 181 7.37 3.26 -7.88
N VAL A 182 6.84 3.46 -9.09
CA VAL A 182 5.42 3.48 -9.43
C VAL A 182 5.11 2.41 -10.47
N THR A 183 3.95 1.76 -10.34
CA THR A 183 3.53 0.67 -11.22
C THR A 183 2.86 1.18 -12.50
N LYS A 184 2.05 2.25 -12.39
CA LYS A 184 1.33 2.87 -13.51
C LYS A 184 1.16 4.36 -13.26
N VAL A 185 1.14 5.12 -14.36
CA VAL A 185 0.82 6.56 -14.35
C VAL A 185 -0.37 6.81 -15.27
N PHE A 186 -1.29 7.64 -14.83
CA PHE A 186 -2.49 8.04 -15.57
C PHE A 186 -2.65 9.56 -15.54
N PRO A 187 -3.33 10.17 -16.53
CA PRO A 187 -3.82 11.55 -16.40
C PRO A 187 -4.58 11.75 -15.08
N ALA A 188 -4.43 12.90 -14.46
CA ALA A 188 -5.01 13.16 -13.13
C ALA A 188 -6.52 12.87 -13.07
N GLU A 189 -7.23 13.24 -14.14
CA GLU A 189 -8.68 13.06 -14.29
C GLU A 189 -9.09 11.57 -14.49
N GLU A 190 -8.17 10.71 -14.95
CA GLU A 190 -8.43 9.30 -15.18
C GLU A 190 -7.99 8.41 -14.01
N LEU A 191 -7.10 8.89 -13.15
CA LEU A 191 -6.47 8.09 -12.09
C LEU A 191 -7.48 7.29 -11.27
N ALA A 192 -8.52 7.95 -10.78
CA ALA A 192 -9.54 7.29 -9.96
C ALA A 192 -10.28 6.20 -10.76
N ALA A 193 -10.76 6.52 -11.94
CA ALA A 193 -11.49 5.57 -12.80
C ALA A 193 -10.63 4.34 -13.12
N GLN A 194 -9.38 4.53 -13.51
CA GLN A 194 -8.45 3.46 -13.85
C GLN A 194 -8.06 2.61 -12.62
N THR A 195 -7.88 3.23 -11.46
CA THR A 195 -7.57 2.52 -10.22
C THR A 195 -8.73 1.65 -9.78
N TYR A 196 -9.95 2.20 -9.74
CA TYR A 196 -11.13 1.43 -9.33
C TYR A 196 -11.53 0.37 -10.35
N ALA A 197 -11.35 0.60 -11.66
CA ALA A 197 -11.54 -0.44 -12.67
C ALA A 197 -10.59 -1.62 -12.46
N PHE A 198 -9.32 -1.35 -12.11
CA PHE A 198 -8.38 -2.41 -11.78
C PHE A 198 -8.72 -3.11 -10.46
N ALA A 199 -9.08 -2.36 -9.41
CA ALA A 199 -9.49 -2.92 -8.13
C ALA A 199 -10.74 -3.81 -8.27
N ALA A 200 -11.72 -3.40 -9.07
CA ALA A 200 -12.93 -4.18 -9.36
C ALA A 200 -12.59 -5.51 -10.08
N ARG A 201 -11.61 -5.51 -10.99
CA ARG A 201 -11.14 -6.76 -11.61
C ARG A 201 -10.54 -7.72 -10.58
N LEU A 202 -9.79 -7.22 -9.60
CA LEU A 202 -9.25 -8.05 -8.51
C LEU A 202 -10.38 -8.52 -7.59
N ALA A 203 -11.33 -7.63 -7.24
CA ALA A 203 -12.46 -7.96 -6.37
C ALA A 203 -13.38 -9.02 -6.98
N ALA A 204 -13.53 -9.04 -8.31
CA ALA A 204 -14.27 -10.07 -9.05
C ALA A 204 -13.47 -11.36 -9.28
N GLY A 205 -12.18 -11.39 -8.96
CA GLY A 205 -11.31 -12.55 -9.11
C GLY A 205 -11.48 -13.58 -7.99
N PRO A 206 -10.81 -14.74 -8.08
CA PRO A 206 -10.86 -15.80 -7.06
C PRO A 206 -10.08 -15.36 -5.80
N PRO A 207 -10.77 -14.99 -4.70
CA PRO A 207 -10.12 -14.31 -3.57
C PRO A 207 -9.03 -15.16 -2.91
N LEU A 208 -9.28 -16.48 -2.75
CA LEU A 208 -8.30 -17.36 -2.14
C LEU A 208 -7.01 -17.42 -2.96
N ALA A 209 -7.12 -17.57 -4.28
CA ALA A 209 -5.94 -17.64 -5.15
C ALA A 209 -5.16 -16.31 -5.15
N ILE A 210 -5.85 -15.16 -5.23
CA ILE A 210 -5.22 -13.83 -5.18
C ILE A 210 -4.43 -13.65 -3.89
N ARG A 211 -5.02 -14.01 -2.75
CA ARG A 211 -4.37 -13.92 -1.43
C ARG A 211 -3.16 -14.85 -1.33
N MET A 212 -3.28 -16.10 -1.80
CA MET A 212 -2.17 -17.07 -1.79
C MET A 212 -1.03 -16.65 -2.72
N ILE A 213 -1.33 -16.03 -3.88
CA ILE A 213 -0.32 -15.47 -4.78
C ILE A 213 0.48 -14.36 -4.07
N LYS A 214 -0.19 -13.40 -3.42
CA LYS A 214 0.48 -12.33 -2.66
C LYS A 214 1.40 -12.91 -1.58
N ARG A 215 0.90 -13.84 -0.77
CA ARG A 215 1.69 -14.50 0.28
C ARG A 215 2.91 -15.22 -0.29
N ALA A 216 2.72 -16.04 -1.32
CA ALA A 216 3.82 -16.79 -1.93
C ALA A 216 4.89 -15.87 -2.52
N ALA A 217 4.49 -14.83 -3.26
CA ALA A 217 5.42 -13.86 -3.83
C ALA A 217 6.21 -13.11 -2.75
N SER A 218 5.53 -12.61 -1.71
CA SER A 218 6.17 -11.86 -0.61
C SER A 218 7.13 -12.74 0.21
N GLN A 219 6.76 -13.99 0.48
CA GLN A 219 7.61 -14.93 1.21
C GLN A 219 8.77 -15.44 0.35
N GLY A 220 8.56 -15.64 -0.95
CA GLY A 220 9.59 -16.04 -1.90
C GLY A 220 10.76 -15.04 -1.98
N LEU A 221 10.50 -13.75 -1.79
CA LEU A 221 11.55 -12.73 -1.72
C LEU A 221 12.44 -12.82 -0.45
N ARG A 222 12.06 -13.67 0.51
CA ARG A 222 12.74 -13.80 1.82
C ARG A 222 13.27 -15.22 2.06
N SER A 223 13.05 -16.14 1.13
CA SER A 223 13.41 -17.55 1.25
C SER A 223 14.25 -18.01 0.06
N ASP A 224 14.85 -19.19 0.18
CA ASP A 224 15.48 -19.89 -0.95
C ASP A 224 14.44 -20.52 -1.88
N LEU A 225 14.86 -20.90 -3.08
CA LEU A 225 13.98 -21.46 -4.11
C LEU A 225 13.26 -22.75 -3.64
N ARG A 226 13.95 -23.64 -2.92
CA ARG A 226 13.37 -24.91 -2.46
C ARG A 226 12.24 -24.69 -1.47
N THR A 227 12.47 -23.83 -0.48
CA THR A 227 11.45 -23.41 0.51
C THR A 227 10.27 -22.73 -0.18
N SER A 228 10.54 -21.85 -1.16
CA SER A 228 9.49 -21.18 -1.92
C SER A 228 8.64 -22.15 -2.74
N LEU A 229 9.27 -23.17 -3.38
CA LEU A 229 8.55 -24.19 -4.15
C LEU A 229 7.71 -25.10 -3.25
N ASP A 230 8.18 -25.47 -2.07
CA ASP A 230 7.41 -26.25 -1.10
C ASP A 230 6.18 -25.48 -0.61
N LEU A 231 6.36 -24.20 -0.28
CA LEU A 231 5.27 -23.31 0.12
C LEU A 231 4.20 -23.18 -0.97
N ILE A 232 4.60 -22.90 -2.22
CA ILE A 232 3.63 -22.73 -3.30
C ILE A 232 2.92 -24.04 -3.64
N SER A 233 3.58 -25.20 -3.47
CA SER A 233 2.94 -26.50 -3.63
C SER A 233 1.81 -26.70 -2.61
N SER A 234 2.04 -26.29 -1.36
CA SER A 234 1.02 -26.33 -0.30
C SER A 234 -0.14 -25.36 -0.60
N HIS A 235 0.16 -24.13 -1.06
CA HIS A 235 -0.87 -23.17 -1.47
C HIS A 235 -1.70 -23.70 -2.65
N LEU A 236 -1.04 -24.28 -3.67
CA LEU A 236 -1.72 -24.84 -4.83
C LEU A 236 -2.63 -26.01 -4.45
N ALA A 237 -2.18 -26.89 -3.55
CA ALA A 237 -2.99 -28.00 -3.05
C ALA A 237 -4.28 -27.52 -2.36
N LEU A 238 -4.24 -26.40 -1.65
CA LEU A 238 -5.44 -25.80 -1.05
C LEU A 238 -6.36 -25.16 -2.13
N VAL A 239 -5.78 -24.37 -3.02
CA VAL A 239 -6.55 -23.64 -4.03
C VAL A 239 -7.24 -24.58 -5.02
N ILE A 240 -6.61 -25.68 -5.42
CA ILE A 240 -7.19 -26.66 -6.38
C ILE A 240 -8.45 -27.34 -5.84
N GLN A 241 -8.63 -27.38 -4.52
CA GLN A 241 -9.81 -27.93 -3.87
C GLN A 241 -10.98 -26.95 -3.75
N SER A 242 -10.74 -25.67 -4.01
CA SER A 242 -11.77 -24.63 -3.90
C SER A 242 -12.85 -24.77 -4.98
N LYS A 243 -14.07 -24.32 -4.64
CA LYS A 243 -15.14 -24.22 -5.65
C LYS A 243 -14.82 -23.18 -6.71
N ASP A 244 -14.04 -22.14 -6.37
CA ASP A 244 -13.59 -21.14 -7.33
C ASP A 244 -12.66 -21.73 -8.39
N HIS A 245 -11.79 -22.68 -8.03
CA HIS A 245 -10.99 -23.42 -9.02
C HIS A 245 -11.90 -24.20 -9.97
N GLN A 246 -12.87 -24.95 -9.42
CA GLN A 246 -13.83 -25.73 -10.23
C GLN A 246 -14.65 -24.82 -11.15
N GLU A 247 -15.12 -23.68 -10.65
CA GLU A 247 -15.84 -22.68 -11.46
C GLU A 247 -14.94 -22.12 -12.56
N GLY A 248 -13.69 -21.79 -12.25
CA GLY A 248 -12.72 -21.28 -13.24
C GLY A 248 -12.51 -22.27 -14.39
N VAL A 249 -12.32 -23.57 -14.08
CA VAL A 249 -12.19 -24.63 -15.10
C VAL A 249 -13.45 -24.77 -15.94
N ARG A 250 -14.63 -24.80 -15.33
CA ARG A 250 -15.92 -24.90 -16.05
C ARG A 250 -16.13 -23.69 -16.94
N ALA A 251 -15.96 -22.48 -16.42
CA ALA A 251 -16.13 -21.24 -17.16
C ALA A 251 -15.19 -21.17 -18.38
N PHE A 252 -13.95 -21.65 -18.24
CA PHE A 252 -13.00 -21.74 -19.35
C PHE A 252 -13.49 -22.73 -20.44
N GLN A 253 -13.97 -23.93 -20.06
CA GLN A 253 -14.51 -24.92 -20.99
C GLN A 253 -15.76 -24.42 -21.70
N ASP A 254 -16.65 -23.73 -20.96
CA ASP A 254 -17.90 -23.18 -21.46
C ASP A 254 -17.73 -21.85 -22.22
N LYS A 255 -16.50 -21.30 -22.29
CA LYS A 255 -16.16 -19.99 -22.90
C LYS A 255 -17.02 -18.84 -22.37
N ARG A 256 -17.28 -18.81 -21.07
CA ARG A 256 -18.04 -17.77 -20.36
C ARG A 256 -17.19 -17.13 -19.26
N PRO A 257 -17.54 -15.91 -18.81
CA PRO A 257 -16.92 -15.34 -17.62
C PRO A 257 -17.17 -16.21 -16.37
N PRO A 258 -16.14 -16.40 -15.51
CA PRO A 258 -16.30 -17.10 -14.24
C PRO A 258 -17.05 -16.24 -13.21
N ARG A 259 -17.64 -16.91 -12.20
CA ARG A 259 -18.30 -16.26 -11.06
C ARG A 259 -17.72 -16.80 -9.77
N PHE A 260 -16.67 -16.16 -9.30
CA PHE A 260 -15.97 -16.55 -8.07
C PHE A 260 -16.75 -16.10 -6.82
N ARG A 261 -16.65 -16.89 -5.75
CA ARG A 261 -17.40 -16.66 -4.49
C ARG A 261 -16.53 -16.72 -3.24
N GLY A 262 -15.25 -17.07 -3.39
CA GLY A 262 -14.30 -17.16 -2.29
C GLY A 262 -14.42 -18.41 -1.42
N ASN A 263 -14.92 -19.53 -1.95
CA ASN A 263 -15.18 -20.77 -1.21
C ASN A 263 -14.74 -22.04 -1.95
#